data_58dc9f02f73be3d9e1a6f7674b52a3a1
#
_entry.id   58dc9f02f73be3d9e1a6f7674b52a3a1
#
_cell.length_a   1.000
_cell.length_b   1.000
_cell.length_c   1.000
_cell.angle_alpha   90.00
_cell.angle_beta   90.00
_cell.angle_gamma   90.00
#
_symmetry.space_group_name_H-M   'P 1'
#
loop_
_entity.id
_entity.type
_entity.pdbx_description
1 polymer ?
#
loop_
_entity_poly.entity_id
_entity_poly.type
_entity_poly.pdbx_seq_one_letter_code
_entity_poly.pdbx_strand_id
1 'polypeptide(L)'
;MSHQLLLLSSSTVYGRDFLEHAHLAIGEFLEPHRTVLFAPYAVHDQDGYTERVRRALSPFSVDVVGLYSVADPRAAIAEATLLFVGGGNTFRLAKSMQELDLLGLIGERVREGKLSYLGASAGTNLACPTLRTTNDMPIVEPRSFNALGLVPFQINPHFLDTSVNPTHMGETREMRIGEFLDENDVVVLGMREGSWLRRNGERLLLEG
;
A
#
# COMPACT_ATOMS: atom_id res chain seq x y z
N MET A 1 0.40 17.40 -14.08
CA MET A 1 -0.40 16.17 -13.87
C MET A 1 -0.74 16.11 -12.40
N SER A 2 -1.87 15.53 -12.01
CA SER A 2 -2.32 15.50 -10.61
C SER A 2 -1.70 14.31 -9.88
N HIS A 3 -1.38 14.50 -8.60
CA HIS A 3 -0.95 13.48 -7.66
C HIS A 3 -2.06 12.41 -7.49
N GLN A 4 -1.82 11.16 -7.90
CA GLN A 4 -2.83 10.09 -7.93
C GLN A 4 -2.44 8.94 -7.02
N LEU A 5 -3.31 8.63 -6.05
CA LEU A 5 -3.14 7.48 -5.14
C LEU A 5 -4.43 6.67 -5.09
N LEU A 6 -4.29 5.35 -4.95
CA LEU A 6 -5.32 4.43 -4.52
C LEU A 6 -4.74 3.53 -3.43
N LEU A 7 -5.18 3.70 -2.18
CA LEU A 7 -4.63 3.02 -1.01
C LEU A 7 -5.68 2.11 -0.41
N LEU A 8 -5.54 0.80 -0.63
CA LEU A 8 -6.48 -0.21 -0.14
C LEU A 8 -6.10 -0.64 1.29
N SER A 9 -7.07 -0.76 2.17
CA SER A 9 -6.86 -1.33 3.52
C SER A 9 -6.39 -2.77 3.44
N SER A 10 -7.01 -3.57 2.56
CA SER A 10 -6.71 -4.98 2.37
C SER A 10 -6.70 -5.33 0.88
N SER A 11 -6.01 -6.40 0.50
CA SER A 11 -6.09 -6.97 -0.85
C SER A 11 -7.13 -8.11 -0.95
N THR A 12 -7.63 -8.59 0.19
CA THR A 12 -8.67 -9.61 0.27
C THR A 12 -9.69 -9.24 1.33
N VAL A 13 -10.95 -9.62 1.09
CA VAL A 13 -12.06 -9.46 2.03
C VAL A 13 -12.78 -10.81 2.11
N TYR A 14 -13.32 -11.15 3.29
CA TYR A 14 -14.04 -12.39 3.47
C TYR A 14 -15.15 -12.59 2.43
N GLY A 15 -15.18 -13.76 1.80
CA GLY A 15 -16.17 -14.12 0.77
C GLY A 15 -15.96 -13.46 -0.60
N ARG A 16 -14.80 -12.84 -0.83
CA ARG A 16 -14.43 -12.23 -2.11
C ARG A 16 -13.07 -12.71 -2.59
N ASP A 17 -12.88 -12.70 -3.91
CA ASP A 17 -11.59 -12.98 -4.51
C ASP A 17 -10.59 -11.83 -4.30
N PHE A 18 -9.33 -12.11 -4.60
CA PHE A 18 -8.23 -11.15 -4.45
C PHE A 18 -8.48 -9.87 -5.29
N LEU A 19 -8.49 -8.70 -4.63
CA LEU A 19 -8.80 -7.36 -5.17
C LEU A 19 -10.26 -7.17 -5.67
N GLU A 20 -11.12 -8.17 -5.61
CA GLU A 20 -12.48 -8.12 -6.16
C GLU A 20 -13.33 -7.01 -5.52
N HIS A 21 -13.20 -6.79 -4.21
CA HIS A 21 -13.98 -5.78 -3.49
C HIS A 21 -13.76 -4.35 -4.01
N ALA A 22 -12.58 -4.06 -4.55
CA ALA A 22 -12.21 -2.75 -5.09
C ALA A 22 -12.13 -2.72 -6.63
N HIS A 23 -12.72 -3.71 -7.32
CA HIS A 23 -12.55 -3.94 -8.76
C HIS A 23 -12.91 -2.71 -9.61
N LEU A 24 -14.02 -2.03 -9.31
CA LEU A 24 -14.41 -0.81 -10.01
C LEU A 24 -13.40 0.32 -9.80
N ALA A 25 -13.02 0.56 -8.55
CA ALA A 25 -12.06 1.60 -8.19
C ALA A 25 -10.68 1.37 -8.81
N ILE A 26 -10.23 0.09 -8.84
CA ILE A 26 -8.99 -0.32 -9.49
C ILE A 26 -9.11 -0.12 -11.01
N GLY A 27 -10.21 -0.54 -11.64
CA GLY A 27 -10.43 -0.39 -13.08
C GLY A 27 -10.33 1.07 -13.53
N GLU A 28 -11.02 1.97 -12.85
CA GLU A 28 -10.94 3.42 -13.12
C GLU A 28 -9.52 3.97 -12.90
N PHE A 29 -8.81 3.49 -11.89
CA PHE A 29 -7.44 3.91 -11.60
C PHE A 29 -6.44 3.41 -12.64
N LEU A 30 -6.69 2.24 -13.24
CA LEU A 30 -5.86 1.62 -14.26
C LEU A 30 -6.11 2.18 -15.68
N GLU A 31 -7.31 2.75 -15.95
CA GLU A 31 -7.74 3.14 -17.29
C GLU A 31 -6.70 3.92 -18.12
N PRO A 32 -5.97 4.92 -17.56
CA PRO A 32 -4.96 5.65 -18.32
C PRO A 32 -3.65 4.89 -18.51
N HIS A 33 -3.50 3.69 -17.92
CA HIS A 33 -2.23 2.96 -17.90
C HIS A 33 -2.29 1.70 -18.80
N ARG A 34 -1.12 1.28 -19.31
CA ARG A 34 -0.98 0.03 -20.08
C ARG A 34 -0.14 -1.00 -19.34
N THR A 35 0.72 -0.53 -18.45
CA THR A 35 1.63 -1.38 -17.68
C THR A 35 1.54 -1.01 -16.22
N VAL A 36 1.44 -2.03 -15.37
CA VAL A 36 1.55 -1.96 -13.91
C VAL A 36 2.92 -2.48 -13.52
N LEU A 37 3.79 -1.62 -13.01
CA LEU A 37 5.00 -2.07 -12.36
C LEU A 37 4.64 -2.52 -10.95
N PHE A 38 4.83 -3.81 -10.64
CA PHE A 38 4.39 -4.40 -9.38
C PHE A 38 5.56 -4.68 -8.44
N ALA A 39 5.51 -4.18 -7.22
CA ALA A 39 6.49 -4.41 -6.16
C ALA A 39 5.97 -5.45 -5.15
N PRO A 40 6.39 -6.74 -5.23
CA PRO A 40 5.95 -7.84 -4.35
C PRO A 40 6.80 -7.99 -3.08
N TYR A 41 7.62 -7.02 -2.72
CA TYR A 41 8.68 -7.15 -1.70
C TYR A 41 8.19 -7.38 -0.27
N ALA A 42 6.88 -7.30 -0.01
CA ALA A 42 6.30 -7.61 1.30
C ALA A 42 6.19 -9.13 1.58
N VAL A 43 6.37 -9.99 0.57
CA VAL A 43 6.28 -11.45 0.67
C VAL A 43 7.57 -12.15 0.27
N HIS A 44 7.70 -13.44 0.60
CA HIS A 44 8.85 -14.24 0.21
C HIS A 44 8.71 -14.78 -1.22
N ASP A 45 7.52 -15.29 -1.56
CA ASP A 45 7.18 -15.80 -2.90
C ASP A 45 6.75 -14.63 -3.82
N GLN A 46 7.74 -13.96 -4.40
CA GLN A 46 7.52 -12.81 -5.27
C GLN A 46 6.93 -13.19 -6.62
N ASP A 47 7.33 -14.35 -7.18
CA ASP A 47 6.82 -14.88 -8.44
C ASP A 47 5.33 -15.24 -8.33
N GLY A 48 4.98 -16.06 -7.35
CA GLY A 48 3.60 -16.48 -7.11
C GLY A 48 2.68 -15.30 -6.81
N TYR A 49 3.18 -14.30 -6.09
CA TYR A 49 2.40 -13.09 -5.81
C TYR A 49 2.19 -12.23 -7.07
N THR A 50 3.23 -12.07 -7.89
CA THR A 50 3.11 -11.33 -9.17
C THR A 50 2.12 -12.02 -10.10
N GLU A 51 2.14 -13.36 -10.19
CA GLU A 51 1.19 -14.11 -10.98
C GLU A 51 -0.26 -13.98 -10.47
N ARG A 52 -0.44 -13.93 -9.13
CA ARG A 52 -1.75 -13.67 -8.52
C ARG A 52 -2.29 -12.29 -8.89
N VAL A 53 -1.44 -11.26 -8.87
CA VAL A 53 -1.81 -9.90 -9.30
C VAL A 53 -2.12 -9.88 -10.80
N ARG A 54 -1.31 -10.53 -11.63
CA ARG A 54 -1.54 -10.62 -13.08
C ARG A 54 -2.91 -11.20 -13.40
N ARG A 55 -3.30 -12.29 -12.72
CA ARG A 55 -4.62 -12.90 -12.87
C ARG A 55 -5.75 -11.97 -12.42
N ALA A 56 -5.60 -11.29 -11.29
CA ALA A 56 -6.62 -10.37 -10.77
C ALA A 56 -6.81 -9.15 -11.67
N LEU A 57 -5.75 -8.66 -12.31
CA LEU A 57 -5.80 -7.50 -13.19
C LEU A 57 -6.06 -7.85 -14.68
N SER A 58 -6.14 -9.13 -15.04
CA SER A 58 -6.35 -9.56 -16.43
C SER A 58 -7.60 -8.97 -17.10
N PRO A 59 -8.73 -8.67 -16.39
CA PRO A 59 -9.89 -8.03 -17.01
C PRO A 59 -9.64 -6.59 -17.49
N PHE A 60 -8.59 -5.93 -17.02
CA PHE A 60 -8.33 -4.50 -17.30
C PHE A 60 -7.38 -4.26 -18.48
N SER A 61 -6.97 -5.29 -19.20
CA SER A 61 -6.07 -5.18 -20.36
C SER A 61 -4.77 -4.41 -20.07
N VAL A 62 -4.18 -4.64 -18.89
CA VAL A 62 -2.89 -4.10 -18.48
C VAL A 62 -1.85 -5.22 -18.35
N ASP A 63 -0.60 -4.93 -18.70
CA ASP A 63 0.53 -5.82 -18.46
C ASP A 63 1.07 -5.62 -17.06
N VAL A 64 1.35 -6.72 -16.33
CA VAL A 64 1.95 -6.66 -14.99
C VAL A 64 3.39 -7.12 -15.04
N VAL A 65 4.31 -6.22 -14.68
CA VAL A 65 5.76 -6.48 -14.63
C VAL A 65 6.22 -6.46 -13.18
N GLY A 66 6.79 -7.57 -12.69
CA GLY A 66 7.36 -7.64 -11.34
C GLY A 66 8.65 -6.84 -11.22
N LEU A 67 8.71 -5.89 -10.29
CA LEU A 67 9.87 -5.02 -10.09
C LEU A 67 11.14 -5.80 -9.71
N TYR A 68 11.01 -6.96 -9.08
CA TYR A 68 12.12 -7.84 -8.72
C TYR A 68 12.76 -8.55 -9.93
N SER A 69 12.03 -8.65 -11.06
CA SER A 69 12.48 -9.36 -12.27
C SER A 69 13.17 -8.46 -13.30
N VAL A 70 13.18 -7.14 -13.09
CA VAL A 70 13.86 -6.20 -13.99
C VAL A 70 15.34 -6.04 -13.62
N ALA A 71 16.18 -5.78 -14.63
CA ALA A 71 17.62 -5.65 -14.43
C ALA A 71 18.00 -4.44 -13.56
N ASP A 72 17.28 -3.32 -13.73
CA ASP A 72 17.47 -2.09 -12.94
C ASP A 72 16.13 -1.58 -12.42
N PRO A 73 15.79 -1.85 -11.14
CA PRO A 73 14.56 -1.37 -10.52
C PRO A 73 14.44 0.16 -10.49
N ARG A 74 15.53 0.89 -10.36
CA ARG A 74 15.52 2.36 -10.33
C ARG A 74 15.16 2.94 -11.71
N ALA A 75 15.77 2.41 -12.76
CA ALA A 75 15.44 2.79 -14.14
C ALA A 75 13.97 2.44 -14.46
N ALA A 76 13.50 1.25 -14.06
CA ALA A 76 12.11 0.85 -14.25
C ALA A 76 11.13 1.81 -13.53
N ILE A 77 11.40 2.19 -12.27
CA ILE A 77 10.62 3.21 -11.56
C ILE A 77 10.68 4.57 -12.28
N ALA A 78 11.85 4.96 -12.80
CA ALA A 78 12.01 6.25 -13.47
C ALA A 78 11.17 6.37 -14.77
N GLU A 79 10.85 5.28 -15.43
CA GLU A 79 10.04 5.24 -16.66
C GLU A 79 8.57 4.88 -16.42
N ALA A 80 8.25 4.21 -15.31
CA ALA A 80 6.89 3.78 -15.01
C ALA A 80 5.91 4.95 -14.88
N THR A 81 4.66 4.72 -15.26
CA THR A 81 3.53 5.62 -15.01
C THR A 81 2.63 5.16 -13.87
N LEU A 82 2.72 3.89 -13.50
CA LEU A 82 1.97 3.28 -12.40
C LEU A 82 2.85 2.28 -11.65
N LEU A 83 2.89 2.44 -10.34
CA LEU A 83 3.48 1.48 -9.39
C LEU A 83 2.38 0.91 -8.50
N PHE A 84 2.27 -0.42 -8.47
CA PHE A 84 1.48 -1.13 -7.48
C PHE A 84 2.41 -1.76 -6.43
N VAL A 85 2.24 -1.39 -5.17
CA VAL A 85 2.97 -1.95 -4.03
C VAL A 85 2.05 -2.89 -3.27
N GLY A 86 2.40 -4.17 -3.27
CA GLY A 86 1.59 -5.23 -2.69
C GLY A 86 1.60 -5.26 -1.15
N GLY A 87 0.63 -5.99 -0.60
CA GLY A 87 0.55 -6.31 0.83
C GLY A 87 1.47 -7.47 1.25
N GLY A 88 1.53 -7.71 2.54
CA GLY A 88 2.37 -8.68 3.24
C GLY A 88 3.04 -8.02 4.43
N ASN A 89 4.28 -8.39 4.78
CA ASN A 89 4.96 -7.80 5.92
C ASN A 89 5.58 -6.44 5.58
N THR A 90 5.15 -5.40 6.27
CA THR A 90 5.56 -4.00 6.05
C THR A 90 7.06 -3.78 6.30
N PHE A 91 7.66 -4.47 7.29
CA PHE A 91 9.10 -4.32 7.58
C PHE A 91 9.97 -4.94 6.49
N ARG A 92 9.55 -6.11 5.95
CA ARG A 92 10.21 -6.74 4.80
C ARG A 92 10.15 -5.83 3.57
N LEU A 93 8.96 -5.28 3.27
CA LEU A 93 8.75 -4.34 2.19
C LEU A 93 9.68 -3.13 2.32
N ALA A 94 9.65 -2.46 3.48
CA ALA A 94 10.46 -1.27 3.73
C ALA A 94 11.94 -1.54 3.61
N LYS A 95 12.43 -2.65 4.18
CA LYS A 95 13.85 -3.05 4.07
C LYS A 95 14.27 -3.18 2.61
N SER A 96 13.51 -3.93 1.81
CA SER A 96 13.83 -4.14 0.39
C SER A 96 13.81 -2.82 -0.40
N MET A 97 12.80 -1.97 -0.18
CA MET A 97 12.70 -0.67 -0.84
C MET A 97 13.85 0.28 -0.46
N GLN A 98 14.32 0.21 0.79
CA GLN A 98 15.46 1.01 1.28
C GLN A 98 16.80 0.46 0.79
N GLU A 99 16.96 -0.85 0.70
CA GLU A 99 18.18 -1.48 0.17
C GLU A 99 18.39 -1.19 -1.31
N LEU A 100 17.29 -1.14 -2.07
CA LEU A 100 17.27 -0.76 -3.49
C LEU A 100 17.26 0.76 -3.71
N ASP A 101 17.25 1.57 -2.64
CA ASP A 101 17.22 3.04 -2.68
C ASP A 101 16.08 3.59 -3.57
N LEU A 102 14.85 3.04 -3.40
CA LEU A 102 13.70 3.38 -4.23
C LEU A 102 12.80 4.45 -3.61
N LEU A 103 12.77 4.62 -2.27
CA LEU A 103 11.78 5.46 -1.59
C LEU A 103 11.82 6.91 -2.05
N GLY A 104 13.02 7.50 -2.14
CA GLY A 104 13.19 8.89 -2.58
C GLY A 104 12.66 9.11 -4.00
N LEU A 105 13.06 8.26 -4.94
CA LEU A 105 12.65 8.32 -6.34
C LEU A 105 11.13 8.14 -6.52
N ILE A 106 10.53 7.15 -5.84
CA ILE A 106 9.08 6.92 -5.89
C ILE A 106 8.35 8.16 -5.34
N GLY A 107 8.74 8.65 -4.16
CA GLY A 107 8.10 9.79 -3.52
C GLY A 107 8.16 11.06 -4.37
N GLU A 108 9.30 11.34 -5.00
CA GLU A 108 9.48 12.47 -5.92
C GLU A 108 8.55 12.35 -7.13
N ARG A 109 8.60 11.24 -7.85
CA ARG A 109 7.80 11.03 -9.06
C ARG A 109 6.29 11.05 -8.81
N VAL A 110 5.83 10.53 -7.65
CA VAL A 110 4.42 10.60 -7.28
C VAL A 110 4.01 12.04 -6.99
N ARG A 111 4.80 12.80 -6.22
CA ARG A 111 4.50 14.22 -5.92
C ARG A 111 4.51 15.09 -7.19
N GLU A 112 5.35 14.78 -8.16
CA GLU A 112 5.38 15.45 -9.47
C GLU A 112 4.20 15.03 -10.39
N GLY A 113 3.37 14.06 -10.00
CA GLY A 113 2.29 13.52 -10.81
C GLY A 113 2.76 12.70 -12.03
N LYS A 114 4.01 12.25 -12.02
CA LYS A 114 4.61 11.43 -13.07
C LYS A 114 4.43 9.92 -12.84
N LEU A 115 4.09 9.53 -11.61
CA LEU A 115 3.88 8.16 -11.19
C LEU A 115 2.59 8.08 -10.36
N SER A 116 1.62 7.29 -10.80
CA SER A 116 0.46 6.90 -10.02
C SER A 116 0.84 5.79 -9.04
N TYR A 117 0.29 5.82 -7.82
CA TYR A 117 0.63 4.85 -6.77
C TYR A 117 -0.61 4.09 -6.31
N LEU A 118 -0.60 2.77 -6.45
CA LEU A 118 -1.55 1.83 -5.87
C LEU A 118 -0.87 1.10 -4.72
N GLY A 119 -1.43 1.19 -3.52
CA GLY A 119 -0.94 0.48 -2.34
C GLY A 119 -2.00 -0.46 -1.77
N ALA A 120 -1.61 -1.63 -1.27
CA ALA A 120 -2.51 -2.52 -0.54
C ALA A 120 -1.86 -2.96 0.78
N SER A 121 -2.57 -2.78 1.92
CA SER A 121 -2.09 -3.19 3.26
C SER A 121 -0.69 -2.62 3.57
N ALA A 122 0.38 -3.44 3.54
CA ALA A 122 1.76 -2.98 3.71
C ALA A 122 2.14 -1.87 2.72
N GLY A 123 1.67 -1.95 1.45
CA GLY A 123 1.84 -0.89 0.46
C GLY A 123 1.11 0.40 0.83
N THR A 124 -0.02 0.31 1.53
CA THR A 124 -0.74 1.46 2.09
C THR A 124 0.03 2.07 3.26
N ASN A 125 0.59 1.25 4.17
CA ASN A 125 1.49 1.74 5.21
C ASN A 125 2.72 2.46 4.64
N LEU A 126 3.29 1.93 3.55
CA LEU A 126 4.46 2.56 2.91
C LEU A 126 4.15 3.95 2.34
N ALA A 127 2.89 4.25 2.00
CA ALA A 127 2.46 5.58 1.54
C ALA A 127 2.43 6.64 2.66
N CYS A 128 2.42 6.23 3.93
CA CYS A 128 2.42 7.10 5.12
C CYS A 128 3.77 7.79 5.34
N PRO A 129 3.86 8.75 6.28
CA PRO A 129 5.14 9.34 6.68
C PRO A 129 6.09 8.32 7.31
N THR A 130 5.56 7.38 8.10
CA THR A 130 6.33 6.30 8.73
C THR A 130 5.58 4.97 8.72
N LEU A 131 6.27 3.86 8.99
CA LEU A 131 5.71 2.52 9.10
C LEU A 131 5.06 2.23 10.47
N ARG A 132 5.13 3.16 11.43
CA ARG A 132 4.91 2.88 12.85
C ARG A 132 3.47 2.50 13.23
N THR A 133 2.51 2.70 12.33
CA THR A 133 1.11 2.29 12.52
C THR A 133 0.76 0.95 11.85
N THR A 134 1.77 0.19 11.40
CA THR A 134 1.54 -1.18 10.90
C THR A 134 1.11 -2.13 12.02
N ASN A 135 0.35 -3.17 11.66
CA ASN A 135 -0.01 -4.26 12.58
C ASN A 135 0.98 -5.43 12.51
N ASP A 136 1.98 -5.36 11.64
CA ASP A 136 2.89 -6.46 11.36
C ASP A 136 3.94 -6.66 12.47
N MET A 137 4.40 -7.88 12.62
CA MET A 137 5.59 -8.17 13.44
C MET A 137 6.85 -7.72 12.70
N PRO A 138 7.84 -7.13 13.41
CA PRO A 138 9.12 -6.72 12.83
C PRO A 138 10.04 -7.92 12.61
N ILE A 139 9.74 -8.74 11.60
CA ILE A 139 10.50 -9.97 11.26
C ILE A 139 11.88 -9.69 10.66
N VAL A 140 12.11 -8.47 10.22
CA VAL A 140 13.41 -7.94 9.75
C VAL A 140 13.51 -6.48 10.20
N GLU A 141 14.74 -5.97 10.28
CA GLU A 141 15.01 -4.58 10.64
C GLU A 141 15.24 -3.73 9.38
N PRO A 142 14.37 -2.77 9.06
CA PRO A 142 14.63 -1.76 8.03
C PRO A 142 15.63 -0.71 8.55
N ARG A 143 16.29 0.03 7.66
CA ARG A 143 17.26 1.08 8.02
C ARG A 143 16.61 2.21 8.83
N SER A 144 15.33 2.48 8.61
CA SER A 144 14.53 3.47 9.34
C SER A 144 13.04 3.14 9.24
N PHE A 145 12.23 3.78 10.08
CA PHE A 145 10.77 3.72 9.97
C PHE A 145 10.20 4.74 8.97
N ASN A 146 11.03 5.60 8.37
CA ASN A 146 10.57 6.55 7.37
C ASN A 146 10.03 5.83 6.14
N ALA A 147 8.94 6.35 5.60
CA ALA A 147 8.26 5.82 4.43
C ALA A 147 8.14 6.91 3.33
N LEU A 148 7.18 6.81 2.42
CA LEU A 148 7.10 7.67 1.24
C LEU A 148 6.55 9.08 1.53
N GLY A 149 5.73 9.26 2.58
CA GLY A 149 5.10 10.53 2.91
C GLY A 149 4.19 11.06 1.79
N LEU A 150 3.42 10.18 1.16
CA LEU A 150 2.47 10.54 0.09
C LEU A 150 1.15 11.09 0.64
N VAL A 151 0.86 10.82 1.91
CA VAL A 151 -0.23 11.40 2.69
C VAL A 151 0.34 12.04 3.96
N PRO A 152 -0.28 13.12 4.50
CA PRO A 152 0.27 13.84 5.67
C PRO A 152 -0.16 13.23 7.02
N PHE A 153 -0.69 12.02 7.03
CA PHE A 153 -1.20 11.31 8.20
C PHE A 153 -0.78 9.84 8.17
N GLN A 154 -0.95 9.16 9.29
CA GLN A 154 -0.74 7.72 9.38
C GLN A 154 -2.01 6.95 9.01
N ILE A 155 -1.86 5.74 8.48
CA ILE A 155 -2.96 4.81 8.23
C ILE A 155 -2.67 3.52 9.00
N ASN A 156 -3.68 3.03 9.75
CA ASN A 156 -3.70 1.68 10.27
C ASN A 156 -4.67 0.86 9.41
N PRO A 157 -4.16 0.07 8.45
CA PRO A 157 -5.00 -0.82 7.64
C PRO A 157 -5.48 -2.00 8.48
N HIS A 158 -6.49 -2.73 7.99
CA HIS A 158 -7.15 -3.83 8.72
C HIS A 158 -7.68 -3.40 10.09
N PHE A 159 -8.17 -2.18 10.20
CA PHE A 159 -8.77 -1.71 11.44
C PHE A 159 -10.03 -2.52 11.77
N LEU A 160 -10.12 -2.98 13.02
CA LEU A 160 -11.25 -3.74 13.55
C LEU A 160 -11.91 -2.97 14.68
N ASP A 161 -13.23 -2.79 14.56
CA ASP A 161 -14.02 -2.20 15.64
C ASP A 161 -14.08 -3.15 16.85
N THR A 162 -13.99 -2.60 18.04
CA THR A 162 -14.01 -3.33 19.33
C THR A 162 -15.27 -4.19 19.55
N SER A 163 -16.37 -3.82 18.90
CA SER A 163 -17.66 -4.51 19.03
C SER A 163 -17.71 -5.90 18.35
N VAL A 164 -16.74 -6.24 17.51
CA VAL A 164 -16.75 -7.46 16.69
C VAL A 164 -16.42 -8.72 17.50
N ASN A 165 -15.68 -8.58 18.61
CA ASN A 165 -15.41 -9.72 19.50
C ASN A 165 -15.37 -9.29 20.99
N PRO A 166 -16.52 -9.22 21.67
CA PRO A 166 -16.61 -8.75 23.06
C PRO A 166 -15.93 -9.67 24.08
N THR A 167 -15.53 -10.87 23.69
CA THR A 167 -14.83 -11.84 24.56
C THR A 167 -13.30 -11.73 24.45
N HIS A 168 -12.77 -10.91 23.52
CA HIS A 168 -11.34 -10.72 23.36
C HIS A 168 -10.80 -9.83 24.47
N MET A 169 -9.89 -10.36 25.31
CA MET A 169 -9.27 -9.66 26.44
C MET A 169 -7.91 -9.04 26.11
N GLY A 170 -7.43 -9.19 24.88
CA GLY A 170 -6.21 -8.55 24.42
C GLY A 170 -6.43 -7.11 23.97
N GLU A 171 -5.34 -6.39 23.73
CA GLU A 171 -5.37 -5.02 23.22
C GLU A 171 -6.12 -4.90 21.89
N THR A 172 -6.97 -3.91 21.80
CA THR A 172 -7.69 -3.58 20.56
C THR A 172 -6.82 -2.71 19.64
N ARG A 173 -7.21 -2.59 18.37
CA ARG A 173 -6.57 -1.64 17.44
C ARG A 173 -6.64 -0.20 17.95
N GLU A 174 -7.78 0.17 18.50
CA GLU A 174 -8.01 1.49 19.08
C GLU A 174 -7.05 1.78 20.26
N MET A 175 -6.87 0.83 21.18
CA MET A 175 -5.93 0.97 22.29
C MET A 175 -4.50 1.18 21.80
N ARG A 176 -4.04 0.37 20.84
CA ARG A 176 -2.68 0.50 20.25
C ARG A 176 -2.47 1.83 19.52
N ILE A 177 -3.50 2.32 18.85
CA ILE A 177 -3.46 3.65 18.22
C ILE A 177 -3.42 4.73 19.31
N GLY A 178 -4.18 4.57 20.39
CA GLY A 178 -4.13 5.47 21.55
C GLY A 178 -2.73 5.59 22.13
N GLU A 179 -2.08 4.47 22.45
CA GLU A 179 -0.69 4.44 22.95
C GLU A 179 0.30 5.10 21.96
N PHE A 180 0.10 4.89 20.66
CA PHE A 180 0.92 5.55 19.64
C PHE A 180 0.72 7.07 19.68
N LEU A 181 -0.51 7.55 19.87
CA LEU A 181 -0.85 8.98 19.92
C LEU A 181 -0.39 9.66 21.20
N ASP A 182 -0.18 8.92 22.29
CA ASP A 182 0.42 9.47 23.53
C ASP A 182 1.85 10.01 23.28
N GLU A 183 2.57 9.44 22.31
CA GLU A 183 3.95 9.79 21.99
C GLU A 183 4.09 10.54 20.64
N ASN A 184 3.02 10.67 19.87
CA ASN A 184 3.09 11.21 18.49
C ASN A 184 1.91 12.14 18.20
N ASP A 185 2.18 13.41 17.96
CA ASP A 185 1.19 14.41 17.55
C ASP A 185 0.93 14.33 16.03
N VAL A 186 0.17 13.32 15.61
CA VAL A 186 -0.19 13.06 14.22
C VAL A 186 -1.60 12.48 14.12
N VAL A 187 -2.26 12.68 12.97
CA VAL A 187 -3.54 12.02 12.69
C VAL A 187 -3.31 10.57 12.28
N VAL A 188 -4.12 9.65 12.79
CA VAL A 188 -4.15 8.24 12.38
C VAL A 188 -5.53 7.90 11.83
N LEU A 189 -5.58 7.42 10.59
CA LEU A 189 -6.78 6.90 9.96
C LEU A 189 -6.84 5.37 10.13
N GLY A 190 -7.79 4.88 10.93
CA GLY A 190 -8.13 3.44 10.98
C GLY A 190 -8.97 3.06 9.76
N MET A 191 -8.40 2.29 8.82
CA MET A 191 -9.12 1.85 7.63
C MET A 191 -9.63 0.42 7.80
N ARG A 192 -10.96 0.22 7.77
CA ARG A 192 -11.57 -1.11 7.82
C ARG A 192 -11.26 -1.91 6.55
N GLU A 193 -11.26 -3.24 6.66
CA GLU A 193 -11.15 -4.10 5.49
C GLU A 193 -12.27 -3.80 4.48
N GLY A 194 -11.92 -3.84 3.20
CA GLY A 194 -12.84 -3.49 2.11
C GLY A 194 -12.90 -2.01 1.78
N SER A 195 -12.34 -1.12 2.62
CA SER A 195 -12.26 0.31 2.33
C SER A 195 -10.94 0.70 1.64
N TRP A 196 -10.97 1.82 0.94
CA TRP A 196 -9.79 2.42 0.30
C TRP A 196 -9.85 3.94 0.34
N LEU A 197 -8.67 4.54 0.27
CA LEU A 197 -8.48 5.97 0.15
C LEU A 197 -8.06 6.29 -1.28
N ARG A 198 -8.83 7.14 -1.96
CA ARG A 198 -8.51 7.64 -3.30
C ARG A 198 -8.07 9.10 -3.21
N ARG A 199 -6.93 9.41 -3.82
CA ARG A 199 -6.49 10.80 -4.02
C ARG A 199 -6.38 11.12 -5.49
N ASN A 200 -6.97 12.25 -5.88
CA ASN A 200 -6.82 12.84 -7.21
C ASN A 200 -6.52 14.34 -7.04
N GLY A 201 -5.25 14.71 -7.21
CA GLY A 201 -4.77 16.04 -6.89
C GLY A 201 -4.94 16.36 -5.40
N GLU A 202 -5.74 17.39 -5.09
CA GLU A 202 -6.04 17.77 -3.70
C GLU A 202 -7.26 17.06 -3.12
N ARG A 203 -8.08 16.44 -3.97
CA ARG A 203 -9.27 15.72 -3.53
C ARG A 203 -8.87 14.37 -2.94
N LEU A 204 -9.30 14.14 -1.70
CA LEU A 204 -9.09 12.91 -0.95
C LEU A 204 -10.45 12.34 -0.54
N LEU A 205 -10.72 11.07 -0.85
CA LEU A 205 -11.98 10.39 -0.56
C LEU A 205 -11.70 9.05 0.11
N LEU A 206 -12.44 8.77 1.19
CA LEU A 206 -12.52 7.44 1.78
C LEU A 206 -13.76 6.75 1.21
N GLU A 207 -13.59 5.57 0.65
CA GLU A 207 -14.60 4.80 -0.09
C GLU A 207 -14.57 3.32 0.36
N GLY A 208 -15.60 2.54 0.01
CA GLY A 208 -15.72 1.10 0.29
C GLY A 208 -16.83 0.72 1.24
#